data_faaa63b23520875e77d7e6c08f78ef5e
#
_entry.id   faaa63b23520875e77d7e6c08f78ef5e
#
_cell.length_a   1.000
_cell.length_b   1.000
_cell.length_c   1.000
_cell.angle_alpha   90.00
_cell.angle_beta   90.00
_cell.angle_gamma   90.00
#
_symmetry.space_group_name_H-M   'P 1'
#
loop_
_entity.id
_entity.type
_entity.pdbx_description
1 polymer ?
#
loop_
_entity_poly.entity_id
_entity_poly.type
_entity_poly.pdbx_seq_one_letter_code
_entity_poly.pdbx_strand_id
1 'polypeptide(L)'
;MRAVLIGGVTLGLLSAIPPISFANMCCCVWVIGGGALTSYLYVRRSETPVLLGQGAELGALTGVVGTIVSHSIGIPLGLILGESFNQFLLKAFENFNPQVAEEMRKQVEIAQAQTFVQKLPVILATAAFNTVIYIAFATLGGLLGVKLFEKRQVTLDNAPPPPPSDFGGTSTPTGGSGGYSSFGSGN
;
A
#
# COMPACT_ATOMS: atom_id res chain seq x y z
N MET A 1 8.26 -2.41 9.85
CA MET A 1 8.80 -3.47 8.96
C MET A 1 8.13 -4.84 9.13
N ARG A 2 8.00 -5.42 10.34
CA ARG A 2 7.37 -6.76 10.52
C ARG A 2 5.95 -6.86 9.98
N ALA A 3 5.12 -5.83 10.18
CA ALA A 3 3.74 -5.81 9.68
C ALA A 3 3.68 -5.86 8.13
N VAL A 4 4.55 -5.10 7.46
CA VAL A 4 4.67 -5.06 5.98
C VAL A 4 5.08 -6.43 5.43
N LEU A 5 6.04 -7.09 6.08
CA LEU A 5 6.47 -8.43 5.68
C LEU A 5 5.33 -9.45 5.82
N ILE A 6 4.63 -9.45 6.95
CA ILE A 6 3.51 -10.40 7.18
C ILE A 6 2.41 -10.15 6.14
N GLY A 7 1.96 -8.91 5.96
CA GLY A 7 0.92 -8.58 4.99
C GLY A 7 1.35 -8.85 3.56
N GLY A 8 2.59 -8.47 3.18
CA GLY A 8 3.13 -8.68 1.84
C GLY A 8 3.33 -10.16 1.50
N VAL A 9 3.88 -10.96 2.41
CA VAL A 9 4.03 -12.40 2.22
C VAL A 9 2.66 -13.09 2.11
N THR A 10 1.72 -12.75 3.00
CA THR A 10 0.36 -13.30 2.94
C THR A 10 -0.30 -12.97 1.59
N LEU A 11 -0.23 -11.70 1.18
CA LEU A 11 -0.73 -11.25 -0.12
C LEU A 11 -0.08 -12.00 -1.27
N GLY A 12 1.25 -12.08 -1.28
CA GLY A 12 2.00 -12.73 -2.35
C GLY A 12 1.70 -14.22 -2.47
N LEU A 13 1.61 -14.94 -1.33
CA LEU A 13 1.25 -16.35 -1.29
C LEU A 13 -0.17 -16.61 -1.81
N LEU A 14 -1.16 -15.85 -1.33
CA LEU A 14 -2.55 -16.01 -1.80
C LEU A 14 -2.68 -15.69 -3.29
N SER A 15 -1.95 -14.68 -3.78
CA SER A 15 -1.98 -14.31 -5.19
C SER A 15 -1.21 -15.28 -6.09
N ALA A 16 -0.28 -16.06 -5.57
CA ALA A 16 0.50 -17.04 -6.34
C ALA A 16 -0.28 -18.33 -6.64
N ILE A 17 -1.32 -18.65 -5.85
CA ILE A 17 -2.11 -19.89 -6.02
C ILE A 17 -3.16 -19.68 -7.12
N PRO A 18 -3.10 -20.42 -8.26
CA PRO A 18 -3.95 -20.20 -9.42
C PRO A 18 -5.45 -20.12 -9.13
N PRO A 19 -6.10 -21.05 -8.41
CA PRO A 19 -7.55 -20.95 -8.16
C PRO A 19 -7.94 -19.75 -7.29
N ILE A 20 -7.06 -19.34 -6.38
CA ILE A 20 -7.31 -18.20 -5.48
C ILE A 20 -7.08 -16.87 -6.21
N SER A 21 -6.18 -16.84 -7.20
CA SER A 21 -5.89 -15.65 -8.00
C SER A 21 -7.07 -15.19 -8.86
N PHE A 22 -8.05 -16.05 -9.16
CA PHE A 22 -9.29 -15.65 -9.84
C PHE A 22 -10.10 -14.63 -9.03
N ALA A 23 -10.19 -14.79 -7.71
CA ALA A 23 -10.86 -13.81 -6.85
C ALA A 23 -10.13 -12.45 -6.89
N ASN A 24 -8.82 -12.47 -7.10
CA ASN A 24 -8.01 -11.25 -7.24
C ASN A 24 -8.25 -10.56 -8.59
N MET A 25 -8.55 -11.32 -9.64
CA MET A 25 -8.84 -10.81 -10.98
C MET A 25 -10.14 -10.00 -11.02
N CYS A 26 -11.16 -10.40 -10.24
CA CYS A 26 -12.44 -9.68 -10.18
C CYS A 26 -12.38 -8.38 -9.37
N CYS A 27 -11.74 -8.38 -8.21
CA CYS A 27 -11.87 -7.26 -7.25
C CYS A 27 -10.58 -6.90 -6.51
N CYS A 28 -9.42 -7.46 -6.87
CA CYS A 28 -8.15 -7.28 -6.16
C CYS A 28 -8.27 -7.46 -4.62
N VAL A 29 -9.22 -8.31 -4.19
CA VAL A 29 -9.61 -8.48 -2.78
C VAL A 29 -8.43 -8.84 -1.90
N TRP A 30 -7.59 -9.76 -2.39
CA TRP A 30 -6.40 -10.19 -1.65
C TRP A 30 -5.36 -9.10 -1.52
N VAL A 31 -5.23 -8.25 -2.55
CA VAL A 31 -4.27 -7.14 -2.55
C VAL A 31 -4.71 -6.05 -1.57
N ILE A 32 -5.99 -5.69 -1.61
CA ILE A 32 -6.59 -4.75 -0.66
C ILE A 32 -6.54 -5.33 0.76
N GLY A 33 -6.88 -6.62 0.92
CA GLY A 33 -6.83 -7.33 2.19
C GLY A 33 -5.43 -7.37 2.80
N GLY A 34 -4.39 -7.58 1.99
CA GLY A 34 -3.00 -7.56 2.43
C GLY A 34 -2.55 -6.19 2.93
N GLY A 35 -2.93 -5.12 2.22
CA GLY A 35 -2.68 -3.74 2.66
C GLY A 35 -3.42 -3.40 3.96
N ALA A 36 -4.70 -3.79 4.05
CA ALA A 36 -5.51 -3.59 5.26
C ALA A 36 -4.97 -4.39 6.46
N LEU A 37 -4.53 -5.64 6.24
CA LEU A 37 -3.91 -6.47 7.27
C LEU A 37 -2.63 -5.84 7.80
N THR A 38 -1.80 -5.30 6.93
CA THR A 38 -0.58 -4.57 7.31
C THR A 38 -0.90 -3.39 8.22
N SER A 39 -1.87 -2.57 7.82
CA SER A 39 -2.31 -1.41 8.62
C SER A 39 -2.91 -1.85 9.95
N TYR A 40 -3.72 -2.90 9.98
CA TYR A 40 -4.27 -3.47 11.21
C TYR A 40 -3.18 -3.89 12.19
N LEU A 41 -2.18 -4.65 11.71
CA LEU A 41 -1.06 -5.10 12.54
C LEU A 41 -0.20 -3.94 13.02
N TYR A 42 -0.06 -2.89 12.21
CA TYR A 42 0.69 -1.69 12.58
C TYR A 42 -0.05 -0.88 13.63
N VAL A 43 -1.33 -0.58 13.42
CA VAL A 43 -2.20 0.16 14.35
C VAL A 43 -2.23 -0.53 15.73
N ARG A 44 -2.35 -1.86 15.78
CA ARG A 44 -2.35 -2.62 17.03
C ARG A 44 -1.05 -2.52 17.83
N ARG A 45 0.06 -2.25 17.17
CA ARG A 45 1.39 -2.18 17.80
C ARG A 45 1.86 -0.75 18.01
N SER A 46 1.18 0.22 17.42
CA SER A 46 1.53 1.63 17.55
C SER A 46 0.95 2.19 18.85
N GLU A 47 1.78 2.87 19.62
CA GLU A 47 1.37 3.59 20.84
C GLU A 47 0.72 4.93 20.49
N THR A 48 1.05 5.49 19.32
CA THR A 48 0.52 6.76 18.82
C THR A 48 -0.53 6.53 17.74
N PRO A 49 -1.49 7.46 17.55
CA PRO A 49 -2.46 7.40 16.48
C PRO A 49 -1.77 7.36 15.11
N VAL A 50 -2.23 6.48 14.24
CA VAL A 50 -1.65 6.27 12.91
C VAL A 50 -2.36 7.17 11.89
N LEU A 51 -1.59 7.98 11.18
CA LEU A 51 -2.10 8.87 10.14
C LEU A 51 -2.43 8.10 8.86
N LEU A 52 -3.41 8.60 8.09
CA LEU A 52 -3.78 8.02 6.79
C LEU A 52 -2.59 7.92 5.82
N GLY A 53 -1.71 8.93 5.81
CA GLY A 53 -0.50 8.92 4.99
C GLY A 53 0.43 7.74 5.32
N GLN A 54 0.58 7.40 6.59
CA GLN A 54 1.35 6.24 7.04
C GLN A 54 0.70 4.92 6.57
N GLY A 55 -0.64 4.86 6.55
CA GLY A 55 -1.37 3.73 5.99
C GLY A 55 -1.13 3.54 4.49
N ALA A 56 -1.07 4.64 3.74
CA ALA A 56 -0.74 4.61 2.32
C ALA A 56 0.68 4.08 2.07
N GLU A 57 1.65 4.58 2.82
CA GLU A 57 3.05 4.14 2.74
C GLU A 57 3.22 2.66 3.09
N LEU A 58 2.60 2.23 4.19
CA LEU A 58 2.59 0.81 4.60
C LEU A 58 1.95 -0.08 3.54
N GLY A 59 0.83 0.37 2.95
CA GLY A 59 0.16 -0.33 1.87
C GLY A 59 1.03 -0.44 0.62
N ALA A 60 1.68 0.66 0.20
CA ALA A 60 2.58 0.67 -0.94
C ALA A 60 3.75 -0.30 -0.76
N LEU A 61 4.42 -0.27 0.40
CA LEU A 61 5.49 -1.20 0.74
C LEU A 61 5.02 -2.65 0.75
N THR A 62 3.80 -2.90 1.26
CA THR A 62 3.16 -4.22 1.25
C THR A 62 2.95 -4.71 -0.19
N GLY A 63 2.51 -3.82 -1.09
CA GLY A 63 2.35 -4.12 -2.51
C GLY A 63 3.66 -4.53 -3.17
N VAL A 64 4.76 -3.81 -2.89
CA VAL A 64 6.10 -4.16 -3.40
C VAL A 64 6.55 -5.53 -2.91
N VAL A 65 6.47 -5.78 -1.59
CA VAL A 65 6.85 -7.09 -1.02
C VAL A 65 5.97 -8.20 -1.58
N GLY A 66 4.65 -7.97 -1.65
CA GLY A 66 3.69 -8.92 -2.21
C GLY A 66 3.98 -9.28 -3.67
N THR A 67 4.34 -8.28 -4.49
CA THR A 67 4.72 -8.50 -5.88
C THR A 67 5.98 -9.37 -6.00
N ILE A 68 7.02 -9.08 -5.22
CA ILE A 68 8.26 -9.86 -5.22
C ILE A 68 7.96 -11.31 -4.85
N VAL A 69 7.22 -11.55 -3.77
CA VAL A 69 6.84 -12.89 -3.32
C VAL A 69 5.98 -13.61 -4.36
N SER A 70 4.96 -12.92 -4.91
CA SER A 70 4.07 -13.49 -5.91
C SER A 70 4.81 -13.91 -7.17
N HIS A 71 5.74 -13.10 -7.69
CA HIS A 71 6.53 -13.44 -8.88
C HIS A 71 7.56 -14.54 -8.59
N SER A 72 8.20 -14.51 -7.41
CA SER A 72 9.16 -15.54 -7.01
C SER A 72 8.56 -16.94 -6.93
N ILE A 73 7.29 -17.03 -6.57
CA ILE A 73 6.55 -18.29 -6.49
C ILE A 73 5.77 -18.55 -7.78
N GLY A 74 5.11 -17.54 -8.32
CA GLY A 74 4.22 -17.66 -9.46
C GLY A 74 4.94 -18.05 -10.75
N ILE A 75 6.17 -17.53 -10.98
CA ILE A 75 6.94 -17.88 -12.18
C ILE A 75 7.29 -19.37 -12.21
N PRO A 76 7.97 -19.96 -11.20
CA PRO A 76 8.27 -21.39 -11.22
C PRO A 76 7.01 -22.26 -11.18
N LEU A 77 5.98 -21.84 -10.45
CA LEU A 77 4.71 -22.58 -10.40
C LEU A 77 4.02 -22.56 -11.77
N GLY A 78 4.04 -21.43 -12.48
CA GLY A 78 3.54 -21.29 -13.84
C GLY A 78 4.28 -22.14 -14.85
N LEU A 79 5.60 -22.35 -14.69
CA LEU A 79 6.38 -23.25 -15.55
C LEU A 79 6.02 -24.74 -15.33
N ILE A 80 5.69 -25.10 -14.09
CA ILE A 80 5.38 -26.50 -13.73
C ILE A 80 3.92 -26.85 -14.01
N LEU A 81 3.00 -25.98 -13.63
CA LEU A 81 1.55 -26.23 -13.68
C LEU A 81 0.84 -25.51 -14.83
N GLY A 82 1.53 -24.62 -15.53
CA GLY A 82 0.91 -23.71 -16.49
C GLY A 82 0.16 -24.43 -17.60
N GLU A 83 0.67 -25.56 -18.10
CA GLU A 83 0.02 -26.34 -19.15
C GLU A 83 -1.28 -26.98 -18.65
N SER A 84 -1.26 -27.64 -17.50
CA SER A 84 -2.44 -28.25 -16.88
C SER A 84 -3.48 -27.22 -16.52
N PHE A 85 -3.04 -26.05 -16.06
CA PHE A 85 -3.94 -24.95 -15.72
C PHE A 85 -4.57 -24.31 -16.94
N ASN A 86 -3.81 -24.12 -18.04
CA ASN A 86 -4.34 -23.64 -19.32
C ASN A 86 -5.39 -24.59 -19.90
N GLN A 87 -5.13 -25.89 -19.83
CA GLN A 87 -6.11 -26.90 -20.29
C GLN A 87 -7.40 -26.88 -19.43
N PHE A 88 -7.26 -26.70 -18.13
CA PHE A 88 -8.41 -26.55 -17.24
C PHE A 88 -9.23 -25.31 -17.59
N LEU A 89 -8.58 -24.17 -17.81
CA LEU A 89 -9.22 -22.93 -18.21
C LEU A 89 -9.94 -23.06 -19.56
N LEU A 90 -9.27 -23.62 -20.57
CA LEU A 90 -9.85 -23.84 -21.88
C LEU A 90 -11.14 -24.65 -21.78
N LYS A 91 -11.14 -25.77 -21.03
CA LYS A 91 -12.34 -26.59 -20.81
C LYS A 91 -13.45 -25.83 -20.10
N ALA A 92 -13.10 -25.01 -19.10
CA ALA A 92 -14.08 -24.20 -18.37
C ALA A 92 -14.73 -23.17 -19.31
N PHE A 93 -13.93 -22.45 -20.12
CA PHE A 93 -14.45 -21.45 -21.05
C PHE A 93 -15.19 -22.05 -22.26
N GLU A 94 -14.83 -23.24 -22.70
CA GLU A 94 -15.52 -23.95 -23.78
C GLU A 94 -17.03 -24.12 -23.47
N ASN A 95 -17.37 -24.38 -22.20
CA ASN A 95 -18.75 -24.53 -21.75
C ASN A 95 -19.50 -23.18 -21.64
N PHE A 96 -18.82 -22.07 -21.42
CA PHE A 96 -19.44 -20.76 -21.22
C PHE A 96 -19.45 -19.92 -22.50
N ASN A 97 -18.33 -19.91 -23.24
CA ASN A 97 -18.17 -19.12 -24.46
C ASN A 97 -17.11 -19.77 -25.37
N PRO A 98 -17.54 -20.56 -26.37
CA PRO A 98 -16.63 -21.26 -27.25
C PRO A 98 -15.76 -20.33 -28.10
N GLN A 99 -16.20 -19.09 -28.39
CA GLN A 99 -15.40 -18.12 -29.13
C GLN A 99 -14.19 -17.65 -28.32
N VAL A 100 -14.39 -17.38 -27.02
CA VAL A 100 -13.30 -17.01 -26.11
C VAL A 100 -12.31 -18.17 -25.94
N ALA A 101 -12.81 -19.40 -25.85
CA ALA A 101 -11.95 -20.57 -25.76
C ALA A 101 -11.07 -20.75 -27.00
N GLU A 102 -11.61 -20.51 -28.19
CA GLU A 102 -10.87 -20.57 -29.46
C GLU A 102 -9.75 -19.49 -29.52
N GLU A 103 -10.06 -18.26 -29.13
CA GLU A 103 -9.05 -17.20 -29.03
C GLU A 103 -7.95 -17.52 -28.01
N MET A 104 -8.32 -18.09 -26.86
CA MET A 104 -7.35 -18.53 -25.86
C MET A 104 -6.45 -19.66 -26.42
N ARG A 105 -6.99 -20.61 -27.17
CA ARG A 105 -6.20 -21.69 -27.81
C ARG A 105 -5.15 -21.09 -28.76
N LYS A 106 -5.53 -20.15 -29.62
CA LYS A 106 -4.61 -19.46 -30.52
C LYS A 106 -3.49 -18.73 -29.76
N GLN A 107 -3.85 -18.05 -28.68
CA GLN A 107 -2.86 -17.34 -27.86
C GLN A 107 -1.87 -18.32 -27.18
N VAL A 108 -2.37 -19.45 -26.67
CA VAL A 108 -1.54 -20.49 -26.07
C VAL A 108 -0.60 -21.11 -27.11
N GLU A 109 -1.08 -21.40 -28.33
CA GLU A 109 -0.29 -21.96 -29.42
C GLU A 109 0.81 -20.98 -29.84
N ILE A 110 0.49 -19.71 -30.04
CA ILE A 110 1.47 -18.65 -30.35
C ILE A 110 2.51 -18.56 -29.22
N ALA A 111 2.05 -18.58 -27.97
CA ALA A 111 2.94 -18.52 -26.83
C ALA A 111 3.87 -19.74 -26.73
N GLN A 112 3.40 -20.94 -27.10
CA GLN A 112 4.24 -22.15 -27.10
C GLN A 112 5.29 -22.13 -28.23
N ALA A 113 4.97 -21.56 -29.37
CA ALA A 113 5.89 -21.42 -30.51
C ALA A 113 7.04 -20.44 -30.26
N GLN A 114 6.87 -19.50 -29.31
CA GLN A 114 7.89 -18.49 -28.99
C GLN A 114 9.02 -19.05 -28.12
N THR A 115 10.25 -18.67 -28.42
CA THR A 115 11.41 -18.96 -27.59
C THR A 115 11.37 -18.13 -26.29
N PHE A 116 12.07 -18.56 -25.26
CA PHE A 116 12.14 -17.85 -23.98
C PHE A 116 12.58 -16.38 -24.14
N VAL A 117 13.55 -16.11 -25.02
CA VAL A 117 14.05 -14.76 -25.29
C VAL A 117 12.95 -13.87 -25.89
N GLN A 118 12.12 -14.42 -26.78
CA GLN A 118 10.99 -13.69 -27.39
C GLN A 118 9.88 -13.40 -26.38
N LYS A 119 9.70 -14.24 -25.36
CA LYS A 119 8.73 -14.04 -24.28
C LYS A 119 9.19 -13.02 -23.24
N LEU A 120 10.49 -12.80 -23.10
CA LEU A 120 11.06 -11.99 -22.03
C LEU A 120 10.50 -10.56 -21.97
N PRO A 121 10.38 -9.80 -23.09
CA PRO A 121 9.80 -8.46 -23.03
C PRO A 121 8.35 -8.45 -22.53
N VAL A 122 7.55 -9.42 -22.95
CA VAL A 122 6.15 -9.53 -22.54
C VAL A 122 6.07 -9.88 -21.05
N ILE A 123 6.90 -10.80 -20.56
CA ILE A 123 6.98 -11.17 -19.13
C ILE A 123 7.35 -9.94 -18.30
N LEU A 124 8.36 -9.17 -18.73
CA LEU A 124 8.80 -7.97 -18.02
C LEU A 124 7.72 -6.88 -18.02
N ALA A 125 7.08 -6.64 -19.16
CA ALA A 125 6.00 -5.65 -19.26
C ALA A 125 4.81 -6.04 -18.38
N THR A 126 4.41 -7.31 -18.40
CA THR A 126 3.32 -7.83 -17.56
C THR A 126 3.67 -7.74 -16.07
N ALA A 127 4.91 -8.09 -15.71
CA ALA A 127 5.38 -7.97 -14.33
C ALA A 127 5.39 -6.52 -13.84
N ALA A 128 5.86 -5.59 -14.67
CA ALA A 128 5.85 -4.16 -14.35
C ALA A 128 4.42 -3.63 -14.18
N PHE A 129 3.52 -3.96 -15.10
CA PHE A 129 2.11 -3.57 -15.02
C PHE A 129 1.42 -4.12 -13.77
N ASN A 130 1.62 -5.41 -13.48
CA ASN A 130 1.11 -6.03 -12.25
C ASN A 130 1.66 -5.36 -11.01
N THR A 131 2.95 -5.00 -11.00
CA THR A 131 3.56 -4.30 -9.86
C THR A 131 2.85 -2.99 -9.56
N VAL A 132 2.54 -2.19 -10.59
CA VAL A 132 1.81 -0.93 -10.43
C VAL A 132 0.42 -1.17 -9.84
N ILE A 133 -0.30 -2.18 -10.35
CA ILE A 133 -1.61 -2.58 -9.85
C ILE A 133 -1.53 -3.00 -8.38
N TYR A 134 -0.57 -3.85 -8.01
CA TYR A 134 -0.39 -4.30 -6.63
C TYR A 134 -0.11 -3.14 -5.68
N ILE A 135 0.77 -2.21 -6.06
CA ILE A 135 1.07 -1.03 -5.25
C ILE A 135 -0.18 -0.17 -5.09
N ALA A 136 -0.91 0.12 -6.17
CA ALA A 136 -2.11 0.96 -6.13
C ALA A 136 -3.18 0.37 -5.20
N PHE A 137 -3.55 -0.89 -5.40
CA PHE A 137 -4.60 -1.53 -4.60
C PHE A 137 -4.16 -1.84 -3.17
N ALA A 138 -2.91 -2.20 -2.93
CA ALA A 138 -2.39 -2.37 -1.58
C ALA A 138 -2.34 -1.02 -0.83
N THR A 139 -2.04 0.08 -1.51
CA THR A 139 -2.11 1.43 -0.95
C THR A 139 -3.54 1.78 -0.53
N LEU A 140 -4.53 1.50 -1.40
CA LEU A 140 -5.95 1.65 -1.05
C LEU A 140 -6.33 0.79 0.15
N GLY A 141 -5.86 -0.46 0.20
CA GLY A 141 -6.03 -1.35 1.33
C GLY A 141 -5.43 -0.79 2.62
N GLY A 142 -4.23 -0.21 2.52
CA GLY A 142 -3.56 0.44 3.64
C GLY A 142 -4.33 1.64 4.20
N LEU A 143 -4.83 2.51 3.32
CA LEU A 143 -5.70 3.64 3.68
C LEU A 143 -6.98 3.18 4.36
N LEU A 144 -7.68 2.21 3.75
CA LEU A 144 -8.91 1.63 4.31
C LEU A 144 -8.64 0.97 5.65
N GLY A 145 -7.52 0.26 5.79
CA GLY A 145 -7.12 -0.37 7.04
C GLY A 145 -6.94 0.63 8.17
N VAL A 146 -6.23 1.74 7.94
CA VAL A 146 -6.11 2.79 8.96
C VAL A 146 -7.47 3.39 9.28
N LYS A 147 -8.30 3.73 8.28
CA LYS A 147 -9.63 4.31 8.50
C LYS A 147 -10.56 3.39 9.29
N LEU A 148 -10.45 2.07 9.10
CA LEU A 148 -11.30 1.09 9.78
C LEU A 148 -10.81 0.73 11.19
N PHE A 149 -9.49 0.65 11.39
CA PHE A 149 -8.90 0.12 12.61
C PHE A 149 -8.35 1.19 13.55
N GLU A 150 -7.98 2.38 13.03
CA GLU A 150 -7.56 3.50 13.87
C GLU A 150 -8.80 4.25 14.37
N LYS A 151 -9.21 3.91 15.58
CA LYS A 151 -10.36 4.54 16.26
C LYS A 151 -9.94 5.64 17.25
N ARG A 152 -8.64 5.77 17.49
CA ARG A 152 -8.11 6.82 18.37
C ARG A 152 -8.20 8.12 17.61
N GLN A 153 -9.04 9.03 18.06
CA GLN A 153 -9.08 10.37 17.50
C GLN A 153 -7.75 11.05 17.84
N VAL A 154 -7.13 11.63 16.84
CA VAL A 154 -6.12 12.65 17.06
C VAL A 154 -6.90 13.85 17.56
N THR A 155 -7.19 13.86 18.86
CA THR A 155 -7.77 15.04 19.52
C THR A 155 -6.68 16.09 19.47
N LEU A 156 -6.88 17.10 18.62
CA LEU A 156 -6.16 18.37 18.69
C LEU A 156 -6.34 19.04 20.07
N ASP A 157 -7.25 18.52 20.89
CA ASP A 157 -7.49 18.92 22.28
C ASP A 157 -6.32 18.67 23.25
N ASN A 158 -5.34 17.85 22.89
CA ASN A 158 -4.13 17.65 23.69
C ASN A 158 -2.96 18.54 23.20
N ALA A 159 -3.19 19.45 22.28
CA ALA A 159 -2.25 20.53 22.08
C ALA A 159 -2.21 21.32 23.40
N PRO A 160 -1.03 21.51 24.02
CA PRO A 160 -0.93 22.39 25.19
C PRO A 160 -1.58 23.73 24.79
N PRO A 161 -2.40 24.34 25.67
CA PRO A 161 -3.04 25.60 25.35
C PRO A 161 -1.95 26.55 24.84
N PRO A 162 -2.22 27.29 23.75
CA PRO A 162 -1.24 28.25 23.24
C PRO A 162 -0.81 29.12 24.43
N PRO A 163 0.48 29.42 24.59
CA PRO A 163 0.94 30.26 25.67
C PRO A 163 0.08 31.53 25.66
N PRO A 164 -0.36 32.00 26.84
CA PRO A 164 -1.19 33.19 26.90
C PRO A 164 -0.49 34.27 26.08
N SER A 165 -1.19 34.76 25.08
CA SER A 165 -0.69 35.86 24.28
C SER A 165 -0.58 37.07 25.21
N ASP A 166 0.62 37.38 25.65
CA ASP A 166 0.95 38.63 26.35
C ASP A 166 0.74 39.86 25.42
N PHE A 167 -0.36 39.86 24.67
CA PHE A 167 -0.87 41.04 23.98
C PHE A 167 -1.84 41.79 24.88
N GLY A 168 -1.38 42.20 26.04
CA GLY A 168 -2.16 42.98 27.00
C GLY A 168 -1.37 44.05 27.70
N GLY A 169 -0.24 44.43 27.16
CA GLY A 169 0.46 45.63 27.59
C GLY A 169 -0.11 46.88 26.92
N THR A 170 -1.32 47.25 27.28
CA THR A 170 -1.73 48.68 27.16
C THR A 170 -0.87 49.50 28.08
N SER A 171 0.30 49.90 27.60
CA SER A 171 1.02 51.00 28.19
C SER A 171 0.25 52.27 27.95
N THR A 172 -0.59 52.63 28.91
CA THR A 172 -1.12 53.96 29.09
C THR A 172 0.08 54.88 29.35
N PRO A 173 0.33 55.91 28.54
CA PRO A 173 1.36 56.91 28.88
C PRO A 173 0.79 57.85 29.91
N THR A 174 0.93 57.54 31.19
CA THR A 174 0.72 58.50 32.24
C THR A 174 2.00 59.35 32.36
N GLY A 175 1.88 60.59 31.95
CA GLY A 175 2.91 61.61 32.13
C GLY A 175 3.26 61.78 33.60
N GLY A 176 4.52 61.83 33.87
CA GLY A 176 5.12 62.12 35.18
C GLY A 176 6.53 62.67 35.00
N SER A 177 6.58 63.98 35.02
CA SER A 177 7.82 64.78 35.05
C SER A 177 8.67 64.42 36.26
N GLY A 178 9.96 64.43 36.13
CA GLY A 178 10.82 64.81 37.25
C GLY A 178 11.97 63.86 37.59
N GLY A 179 13.14 64.36 37.49
CA GLY A 179 14.25 63.91 38.33
C GLY A 179 15.55 63.57 37.61
N TYR A 180 16.31 64.58 37.38
CA TYR A 180 17.76 64.49 37.15
C TYR A 180 18.43 63.90 38.37
N SER A 181 19.35 62.98 38.19
CA SER A 181 20.55 62.95 39.01
C SER A 181 21.63 62.11 38.30
N SER A 182 22.59 62.82 37.92
CA SER A 182 24.00 62.58 37.63
C SER A 182 24.70 61.80 38.77
N PHE A 183 25.83 61.25 38.45
CA PHE A 183 26.93 60.62 39.19
C PHE A 183 27.04 59.12 38.92
N GLY A 184 28.17 58.57 38.60
CA GLY A 184 29.56 59.06 38.68
C GLY A 184 30.49 58.00 38.17
N SER A 185 31.58 58.43 37.59
CA SER A 185 32.81 57.74 37.22
C SER A 185 33.37 56.89 38.38
N GLY A 186 34.05 55.80 38.01
CA GLY A 186 34.98 55.20 38.95
C GLY A 186 35.54 53.85 38.52
N ASN A 187 36.71 53.84 37.96
CA ASN A 187 37.81 52.86 37.84
C ASN A 187 37.49 51.46 37.27
#